data_a48fda9af386a679fbb2578fef42e4dd
#
_entry.id   a48fda9af386a679fbb2578fef42e4dd
#
_cell.length_a   1.000
_cell.length_b   1.000
_cell.length_c   1.000
_cell.angle_alpha   90.00
_cell.angle_beta   90.00
_cell.angle_gamma   90.00
#
_symmetry.space_group_name_H-M   'P 1'
#
loop_
_entity.id
_entity.type
_entity.pdbx_description
1 polymer ?
#
loop_
_entity_poly.entity_id
_entity_poly.type
_entity_poly.pdbx_seq_one_letter_code
_entity_poly.pdbx_strand_id
1 'polypeptide(L)'
;MGESILKLQQIRKSFDHTEVLKGVDLEVAQGEFITLLGASGCGKTTTLRIIAGLELPDSGSVILEGRDITDWEPNKRDVNTVFQNYALFPHMNVADNVGYGLKIRKVPKAEIAERVKQALRLVQLEEYGKRMPDQLSGGQRQRIAIARAVINEPKVLLLDEPLGALDLKLRRKMQLEL
;
A
#
# COMPACT_ATOMS: atom_id res chain seq x y z
N MET A 1 22.15 10.06 -9.19
CA MET A 1 20.95 9.27 -9.49
C MET A 1 20.73 8.38 -8.28
N GLY A 2 19.55 8.45 -7.65
CA GLY A 2 19.23 7.60 -6.50
C GLY A 2 19.20 6.13 -6.94
N GLU A 3 19.50 5.24 -6.00
CA GLU A 3 19.43 3.80 -6.23
C GLU A 3 17.98 3.40 -6.51
N SER A 4 17.73 2.64 -7.57
CA SER A 4 16.38 2.23 -7.95
C SER A 4 15.85 1.19 -6.97
N ILE A 5 14.72 1.49 -6.32
CA ILE A 5 14.10 0.58 -5.37
C ILE A 5 13.14 -0.40 -6.03
N LEU A 6 12.43 0.04 -7.08
CA LEU A 6 11.47 -0.78 -7.82
C LEU A 6 11.65 -0.60 -9.31
N LYS A 7 11.65 -1.70 -10.07
CA LYS A 7 11.60 -1.68 -11.53
C LYS A 7 10.53 -2.64 -12.04
N LEU A 8 9.79 -2.17 -13.02
CA LEU A 8 8.97 -3.00 -13.90
C LEU A 8 9.66 -3.05 -15.25
N GLN A 9 9.82 -4.24 -15.82
CA GLN A 9 10.45 -4.43 -17.12
C GLN A 9 9.50 -5.17 -18.04
N GLN A 10 9.04 -4.48 -19.10
CA GLN A 10 8.19 -5.02 -20.16
C GLN A 10 6.98 -5.82 -19.66
N ILE A 11 6.32 -5.31 -18.61
CA ILE A 11 5.16 -5.97 -18.00
C ILE A 11 4.00 -6.00 -18.99
N ARG A 12 3.54 -7.20 -19.32
CA ARG A 12 2.35 -7.46 -20.14
C ARG A 12 1.31 -8.21 -19.34
N LYS A 13 0.05 -7.88 -19.56
CA LYS A 13 -1.09 -8.57 -18.95
C LYS A 13 -2.31 -8.47 -19.83
N SER A 14 -2.97 -9.62 -20.05
CA SER A 14 -4.24 -9.73 -20.75
C SER A 14 -5.30 -10.36 -19.84
N PHE A 15 -6.54 -9.99 -20.05
CA PHE A 15 -7.72 -10.62 -19.48
C PHE A 15 -8.72 -10.91 -20.62
N ASP A 16 -9.21 -12.12 -20.72
CA ASP A 16 -10.23 -12.53 -21.70
C ASP A 16 -9.97 -11.97 -23.12
N HIS A 17 -8.76 -12.19 -23.65
CA HIS A 17 -8.29 -11.70 -24.97
C HIS A 17 -8.10 -10.19 -25.10
N THR A 18 -8.24 -9.42 -24.02
CA THR A 18 -7.97 -7.99 -24.02
C THR A 18 -6.63 -7.70 -23.37
N GLU A 19 -5.65 -7.20 -24.12
CA GLU A 19 -4.36 -6.79 -23.58
C GLU A 19 -4.50 -5.47 -22.83
N VAL A 20 -4.36 -5.52 -21.49
CA VAL A 20 -4.52 -4.38 -20.58
C VAL A 20 -3.18 -3.68 -20.36
N LEU A 21 -2.10 -4.45 -20.18
CA LEU A 21 -0.73 -3.91 -20.08
C LEU A 21 0.08 -4.38 -21.29
N LYS A 22 0.69 -3.43 -21.99
CA LYS A 22 1.30 -3.62 -23.33
C LYS A 22 2.82 -3.43 -23.31
N GLY A 23 3.50 -3.96 -22.30
CA GLY A 23 4.94 -3.79 -22.10
C GLY A 23 5.24 -2.51 -21.32
N VAL A 24 4.78 -2.49 -20.05
CA VAL A 24 5.00 -1.35 -19.15
C VAL A 24 6.38 -1.42 -18.55
N ASP A 25 7.14 -0.33 -18.73
CA ASP A 25 8.41 -0.08 -18.05
C ASP A 25 8.21 1.04 -17.02
N LEU A 26 8.72 0.84 -15.82
CA LEU A 26 8.69 1.84 -14.74
C LEU A 26 9.94 1.65 -13.89
N GLU A 27 10.61 2.74 -13.54
CA GLU A 27 11.70 2.74 -12.59
C GLU A 27 11.42 3.77 -11.50
N VAL A 28 11.55 3.36 -10.24
CA VAL A 28 11.25 4.17 -9.05
C VAL A 28 12.50 4.23 -8.19
N ALA A 29 12.95 5.44 -7.87
CA ALA A 29 14.04 5.66 -6.93
C ALA A 29 13.57 5.59 -5.47
N GLN A 30 14.49 5.35 -4.55
CA GLN A 30 14.18 5.40 -3.12
C GLN A 30 13.70 6.80 -2.70
N GLY A 31 12.59 6.85 -1.95
CA GLY A 31 11.98 8.11 -1.51
C GLY A 31 11.23 8.88 -2.59
N GLU A 32 11.07 8.30 -3.77
CA GLU A 32 10.32 8.91 -4.85
C GLU A 32 8.81 8.69 -4.70
N PHE A 33 8.03 9.72 -5.01
CA PHE A 33 6.57 9.65 -5.06
C PHE A 33 6.09 9.68 -6.51
N ILE A 34 5.49 8.59 -6.97
CA ILE A 34 4.98 8.45 -8.34
C ILE A 34 3.45 8.42 -8.36
N THR A 35 2.86 9.12 -9.32
CA THR A 35 1.43 9.06 -9.58
C THR A 35 1.15 8.44 -10.94
N LEU A 36 0.42 7.33 -10.97
CA LEU A 36 -0.08 6.72 -12.19
C LEU A 36 -1.34 7.46 -12.66
N LEU A 37 -1.26 8.12 -13.80
CA LEU A 37 -2.37 8.84 -14.42
C LEU A 37 -2.91 8.06 -15.62
N GLY A 38 -4.21 8.18 -15.86
CA GLY A 38 -4.87 7.58 -17.03
C GLY A 38 -6.37 7.36 -16.80
N ALA A 39 -7.09 7.10 -17.89
CA ALA A 39 -8.53 6.81 -17.88
C ALA A 39 -8.87 5.55 -17.03
N SER A 40 -10.14 5.40 -16.67
CA SER A 40 -10.60 4.15 -16.05
C SER A 40 -10.35 2.98 -17.00
N GLY A 41 -9.88 1.84 -16.47
CA GLY A 41 -9.57 0.66 -17.26
C GLY A 41 -8.21 0.65 -17.97
N CYS A 42 -7.38 1.69 -17.86
CA CYS A 42 -6.06 1.73 -18.52
C CYS A 42 -4.96 0.90 -17.83
N GLY A 43 -5.30 0.07 -16.85
CA GLY A 43 -4.35 -0.86 -16.23
C GLY A 43 -3.66 -0.38 -14.94
N LYS A 44 -3.99 0.79 -14.38
CA LYS A 44 -3.37 1.30 -13.12
C LYS A 44 -3.49 0.30 -11.97
N THR A 45 -4.70 -0.10 -11.62
CA THR A 45 -4.96 -1.09 -10.57
C THR A 45 -4.30 -2.43 -10.87
N THR A 46 -4.28 -2.86 -12.15
CA THR A 46 -3.60 -4.10 -12.58
C THR A 46 -2.10 -3.99 -12.32
N THR A 47 -1.47 -2.86 -12.67
CA THR A 47 -0.05 -2.61 -12.39
C THR A 47 0.25 -2.67 -10.89
N LEU A 48 -0.55 -1.99 -10.06
CA LEU A 48 -0.40 -2.03 -8.60
C LEU A 48 -0.56 -3.46 -8.05
N ARG A 49 -1.55 -4.23 -8.56
CA ARG A 49 -1.76 -5.63 -8.17
C ARG A 49 -0.58 -6.53 -8.55
N ILE A 50 0.04 -6.32 -9.70
CA ILE A 50 1.24 -7.06 -10.13
C ILE A 50 2.41 -6.73 -9.21
N ILE A 51 2.65 -5.47 -8.88
CA ILE A 51 3.71 -5.08 -7.93
C ILE A 51 3.46 -5.71 -6.55
N ALA A 52 2.20 -5.73 -6.09
CA ALA A 52 1.82 -6.35 -4.81
C ALA A 52 1.87 -7.89 -4.81
N GLY A 53 2.00 -8.55 -5.97
CA GLY A 53 1.94 -10.00 -6.11
C GLY A 53 0.53 -10.59 -6.03
N LEU A 54 -0.49 -9.76 -6.16
CA LEU A 54 -1.91 -10.16 -6.16
C LEU A 54 -2.39 -10.56 -7.55
N GLU A 55 -1.58 -10.32 -8.57
CA GLU A 55 -1.77 -10.71 -9.97
C GLU A 55 -0.42 -11.05 -10.56
N LEU A 56 -0.33 -12.10 -11.39
CA LEU A 56 0.89 -12.44 -12.11
C LEU A 56 0.87 -11.78 -13.50
N PRO A 57 1.96 -11.19 -13.96
CA PRO A 57 2.07 -10.73 -15.34
C PRO A 57 2.10 -11.94 -16.31
N ASP A 58 1.67 -11.75 -17.55
CA ASP A 58 1.82 -12.76 -18.60
C ASP A 58 3.27 -12.83 -19.11
N SER A 59 3.98 -11.70 -19.05
CA SER A 59 5.42 -11.58 -19.30
C SER A 59 6.00 -10.32 -18.68
N GLY A 60 7.33 -10.23 -18.60
CA GLY A 60 8.05 -9.16 -17.96
C GLY A 60 8.46 -9.49 -16.53
N SER A 61 9.11 -8.56 -15.84
CA SER A 61 9.65 -8.78 -14.50
C SER A 61 9.36 -7.62 -13.55
N VAL A 62 9.15 -7.95 -12.27
CA VAL A 62 9.08 -7.02 -11.14
C VAL A 62 10.33 -7.17 -10.31
N ILE A 63 11.14 -6.13 -10.22
CA ILE A 63 12.42 -6.13 -9.49
C ILE A 63 12.32 -5.17 -8.31
N LEU A 64 12.57 -5.66 -7.10
CA LEU A 64 12.60 -4.88 -5.86
C LEU A 64 14.00 -4.99 -5.24
N GLU A 65 14.65 -3.85 -4.99
CA GLU A 65 16.03 -3.80 -4.47
C GLU A 65 17.00 -4.73 -5.24
N GLY A 66 16.89 -4.75 -6.57
CA GLY A 66 17.72 -5.57 -7.45
C GLY A 66 17.38 -7.06 -7.49
N ARG A 67 16.34 -7.51 -6.78
CA ARG A 67 15.88 -8.91 -6.77
C ARG A 67 14.61 -9.05 -7.60
N ASP A 68 14.58 -10.05 -8.46
CA ASP A 68 13.35 -10.43 -9.16
C ASP A 68 12.36 -11.05 -8.16
N ILE A 69 11.20 -10.41 -8.00
CA ILE A 69 10.12 -10.83 -7.11
C ILE A 69 8.85 -11.22 -7.88
N THR A 70 8.94 -11.38 -9.20
CA THR A 70 7.78 -11.60 -10.08
C THR A 70 6.89 -12.73 -9.60
N ASP A 71 7.48 -13.87 -9.23
CA ASP A 71 6.76 -15.07 -8.78
C ASP A 71 6.62 -15.16 -7.25
N TRP A 72 7.01 -14.12 -6.50
CA TRP A 72 6.89 -14.15 -5.05
C TRP A 72 5.45 -13.95 -4.61
N GLU A 73 5.03 -14.74 -3.61
CA GLU A 73 3.75 -14.55 -2.93
C GLU A 73 3.66 -13.16 -2.28
N PRO A 74 2.47 -12.55 -2.18
CA PRO A 74 2.29 -11.19 -1.63
C PRO A 74 2.88 -11.01 -0.22
N ASN A 75 2.79 -12.03 0.64
CA ASN A 75 3.29 -12.00 2.01
C ASN A 75 4.82 -12.04 2.13
N LYS A 76 5.51 -12.38 1.04
CA LYS A 76 6.98 -12.41 0.96
C LYS A 76 7.57 -11.11 0.38
N ARG A 77 6.72 -10.23 -0.18
CA ARG A 77 7.14 -8.94 -0.75
C ARG A 77 7.12 -7.87 0.33
N ASP A 78 8.17 -7.06 0.38
CA ASP A 78 8.20 -5.89 1.27
C ASP A 78 7.46 -4.69 0.65
N VAL A 79 6.20 -4.96 0.30
CA VAL A 79 5.27 -4.05 -0.37
C VAL A 79 3.96 -4.06 0.40
N ASN A 80 3.43 -2.90 0.74
CA ASN A 80 2.10 -2.78 1.34
C ASN A 80 1.16 -2.03 0.42
N THR A 81 -0.12 -2.41 0.43
CA THR A 81 -1.16 -1.79 -0.41
C THR A 81 -2.29 -1.22 0.43
N VAL A 82 -2.69 0.00 0.13
CA VAL A 82 -3.94 0.61 0.58
C VAL A 82 -4.96 0.46 -0.55
N PHE A 83 -5.96 -0.38 -0.34
CA PHE A 83 -7.01 -0.65 -1.32
C PHE A 83 -8.08 0.45 -1.34
N GLN A 84 -8.76 0.61 -2.46
CA GLN A 84 -9.85 1.56 -2.66
C GLN A 84 -11.01 1.38 -1.65
N ASN A 85 -11.31 0.15 -1.24
CA ASN A 85 -12.32 -0.18 -0.24
C ASN A 85 -11.80 -0.18 1.21
N TYR A 86 -10.54 0.26 1.41
CA TYR A 86 -9.80 0.30 2.68
C TYR A 86 -9.52 -1.06 3.32
N ALA A 87 -10.29 -2.11 3.02
CA ALA A 87 -10.16 -3.50 3.47
C ALA A 87 -9.85 -3.65 4.98
N LEU A 88 -10.47 -2.83 5.84
CA LEU A 88 -10.33 -2.97 7.29
C LEU A 88 -11.02 -4.26 7.76
N PHE A 89 -10.42 -4.92 8.74
CA PHE A 89 -11.00 -6.11 9.38
C PHE A 89 -12.20 -5.70 10.25
N PRO A 90 -13.44 -6.06 9.89
CA PRO A 90 -14.63 -5.55 10.56
C PRO A 90 -14.81 -6.05 12.00
N HIS A 91 -14.20 -7.17 12.34
CA HIS A 91 -14.24 -7.83 13.65
C HIS A 91 -13.10 -7.40 14.59
N MET A 92 -12.28 -6.44 14.18
CA MET A 92 -11.16 -5.89 14.96
C MET A 92 -11.35 -4.39 15.18
N ASN A 93 -10.98 -3.90 16.36
CA ASN A 93 -10.92 -2.47 16.61
C ASN A 93 -9.79 -1.81 15.80
N VAL A 94 -9.72 -0.48 15.83
CA VAL A 94 -8.74 0.32 15.10
C VAL A 94 -7.30 -0.06 15.48
N ALA A 95 -6.99 -0.19 16.76
CA ALA A 95 -5.64 -0.51 17.22
C ALA A 95 -5.20 -1.90 16.76
N ASP A 96 -6.10 -2.89 16.83
CA ASP A 96 -5.85 -4.24 16.34
C ASP A 96 -5.69 -4.29 14.81
N ASN A 97 -6.49 -3.51 14.08
CA ASN A 97 -6.34 -3.36 12.63
C ASN A 97 -4.95 -2.82 12.27
N VAL A 98 -4.53 -1.72 12.90
CA VAL A 98 -3.24 -1.08 12.62
C VAL A 98 -2.08 -2.00 13.01
N GLY A 99 -2.14 -2.61 14.20
CA GLY A 99 -1.07 -3.48 14.72
C GLY A 99 -1.04 -4.90 14.13
N TYR A 100 -1.98 -5.27 13.26
CA TYR A 100 -2.14 -6.64 12.80
C TYR A 100 -0.89 -7.21 12.14
N GLY A 101 -0.25 -6.47 11.23
CA GLY A 101 0.96 -6.91 10.53
C GLY A 101 2.12 -7.19 11.48
N LEU A 102 2.31 -6.33 12.49
CA LEU A 102 3.34 -6.51 13.52
C LEU A 102 3.07 -7.75 14.39
N LYS A 103 1.78 -8.02 14.69
CA LYS A 103 1.36 -9.21 15.44
C LYS A 103 1.69 -10.51 14.68
N ILE A 104 1.45 -10.53 13.36
CA ILE A 104 1.82 -11.68 12.49
C ILE A 104 3.34 -11.88 12.47
N ARG A 105 4.11 -10.78 12.44
CA ARG A 105 5.59 -10.80 12.52
C ARG A 105 6.11 -11.12 13.93
N LYS A 106 5.22 -11.42 14.90
CA LYS A 106 5.55 -11.77 16.30
C LYS A 106 6.35 -10.68 17.04
N VAL A 107 6.13 -9.41 16.70
CA VAL A 107 6.70 -8.27 17.43
C VAL A 107 6.17 -8.24 18.87
N PRO A 108 6.98 -7.88 19.89
CA PRO A 108 6.53 -7.79 21.26
C PRO A 108 5.33 -6.86 21.47
N LYS A 109 4.38 -7.27 22.32
CA LYS A 109 3.13 -6.50 22.54
C LYS A 109 3.35 -5.05 22.94
N ALA A 110 4.36 -4.77 23.79
CA ALA A 110 4.69 -3.42 24.24
C ALA A 110 5.15 -2.54 23.07
N GLU A 111 5.96 -3.08 22.17
CA GLU A 111 6.42 -2.39 20.97
C GLU A 111 5.27 -2.17 19.99
N ILE A 112 4.39 -3.16 19.78
CA ILE A 112 3.18 -2.98 18.95
C ILE A 112 2.35 -1.82 19.48
N ALA A 113 2.11 -1.74 20.79
CA ALA A 113 1.28 -0.69 21.39
C ALA A 113 1.87 0.72 21.12
N GLU A 114 3.19 0.88 21.24
CA GLU A 114 3.86 2.16 20.99
C GLU A 114 3.83 2.52 19.49
N ARG A 115 4.15 1.58 18.61
CA ARG A 115 4.11 1.82 17.16
C ARG A 115 2.69 2.10 16.65
N VAL A 116 1.67 1.45 17.19
CA VAL A 116 0.26 1.74 16.89
C VAL A 116 -0.10 3.16 17.31
N LYS A 117 0.31 3.61 18.51
CA LYS A 117 0.09 4.98 18.97
C LYS A 117 0.72 5.99 18.04
N GLN A 118 1.97 5.76 17.61
CA GLN A 118 2.68 6.63 16.68
C GLN A 118 2.00 6.67 15.31
N ALA A 119 1.60 5.51 14.75
CA ALA A 119 0.89 5.43 13.48
C ALA A 119 -0.47 6.14 13.53
N LEU A 120 -1.22 6.03 14.64
CA LEU A 120 -2.48 6.74 14.82
C LEU A 120 -2.28 8.25 14.96
N ARG A 121 -1.19 8.69 15.61
CA ARG A 121 -0.81 10.10 15.69
C ARG A 121 -0.49 10.69 14.32
N LEU A 122 0.22 9.96 13.47
CA LEU A 122 0.54 10.37 12.11
C LEU A 122 -0.73 10.73 11.32
N VAL A 123 -1.78 9.93 11.47
CA VAL A 123 -3.06 10.14 10.78
C VAL A 123 -4.08 10.95 11.60
N GLN A 124 -3.70 11.51 12.77
CA GLN A 124 -4.53 12.33 13.65
C GLN A 124 -5.79 11.61 14.18
N LEU A 125 -5.63 10.34 14.58
CA LEU A 125 -6.72 9.49 15.08
C LEU A 125 -6.33 8.72 16.35
N GLU A 126 -5.50 9.31 17.24
CA GLU A 126 -4.98 8.66 18.47
C GLU A 126 -6.12 8.15 19.38
N GLU A 127 -7.19 8.95 19.51
CA GLU A 127 -8.34 8.66 20.39
C GLU A 127 -9.25 7.54 19.84
N TYR A 128 -9.02 7.09 18.60
CA TYR A 128 -9.90 6.15 17.92
C TYR A 128 -9.51 4.68 18.10
N GLY A 129 -8.45 4.39 18.80
CA GLY A 129 -7.88 3.05 18.91
C GLY A 129 -8.84 1.95 19.33
N LYS A 130 -9.85 2.27 20.19
CA LYS A 130 -10.85 1.32 20.68
C LYS A 130 -12.10 1.21 19.80
N ARG A 131 -12.28 2.08 18.79
CA ARG A 131 -13.46 2.06 17.93
C ARG A 131 -13.40 0.89 16.94
N MET A 132 -14.60 0.46 16.54
CA MET A 132 -14.75 -0.52 15.47
C MET A 132 -14.86 0.21 14.12
N PRO A 133 -14.53 -0.45 12.98
CA PRO A 133 -14.57 0.15 11.64
C PRO A 133 -15.93 0.72 11.23
N ASP A 134 -17.03 0.17 11.68
CA ASP A 134 -18.40 0.63 11.44
C ASP A 134 -18.71 1.97 12.13
N GLN A 135 -17.97 2.31 13.19
CA GLN A 135 -18.09 3.58 13.94
C GLN A 135 -17.27 4.71 13.31
N LEU A 136 -16.66 4.48 12.14
CA LEU A 136 -15.78 5.43 11.46
C LEU A 136 -16.41 6.00 10.19
N SER A 137 -16.16 7.28 9.91
CA SER A 137 -16.46 7.86 8.60
C SER A 137 -15.55 7.26 7.50
N GLY A 138 -15.93 7.44 6.23
CA GLY A 138 -15.11 6.96 5.09
C GLY A 138 -13.68 7.50 5.15
N GLY A 139 -13.50 8.81 5.39
CA GLY A 139 -12.17 9.41 5.51
C GLY A 139 -11.37 8.91 6.73
N GLN A 140 -12.04 8.58 7.83
CA GLN A 140 -11.39 7.96 9.00
C GLN A 140 -10.95 6.52 8.68
N ARG A 141 -11.79 5.71 8.05
CA ARG A 141 -11.42 4.36 7.60
C ARG A 141 -10.22 4.38 6.67
N GLN A 142 -10.19 5.33 5.74
CA GLN A 142 -9.05 5.52 4.84
C GLN A 142 -7.76 5.82 5.59
N ARG A 143 -7.78 6.78 6.52
CA ARG A 143 -6.62 7.15 7.34
C ARG A 143 -6.12 5.97 8.19
N ILE A 144 -7.02 5.15 8.74
CA ILE A 144 -6.66 3.93 9.46
C ILE A 144 -6.02 2.90 8.51
N ALA A 145 -6.52 2.73 7.29
CA ALA A 145 -5.92 1.82 6.30
C ALA A 145 -4.49 2.26 5.94
N ILE A 146 -4.25 3.56 5.83
CA ILE A 146 -2.90 4.10 5.62
C ILE A 146 -2.01 3.83 6.83
N ALA A 147 -2.48 4.12 8.06
CA ALA A 147 -1.72 3.84 9.29
C ALA A 147 -1.33 2.35 9.38
N ARG A 148 -2.25 1.43 9.02
CA ARG A 148 -2.01 -0.01 8.96
C ARG A 148 -0.95 -0.39 7.92
N ALA A 149 -0.90 0.30 6.81
CA ALA A 149 0.08 0.03 5.77
C ALA A 149 1.48 0.54 6.14
N VAL A 150 1.55 1.76 6.70
CA VAL A 150 2.81 2.43 7.03
C VAL A 150 3.51 1.82 8.24
N ILE A 151 2.76 1.33 9.25
CA ILE A 151 3.33 0.79 10.50
C ILE A 151 4.32 -0.37 10.27
N ASN A 152 4.19 -1.06 9.14
CA ASN A 152 5.09 -2.16 8.77
C ASN A 152 6.41 -1.68 8.14
N GLU A 153 6.57 -0.37 7.89
CA GLU A 153 7.75 0.25 7.25
C GLU A 153 8.11 -0.46 5.93
N PRO A 154 7.16 -0.58 4.97
CA PRO A 154 7.41 -1.28 3.74
C PRO A 154 8.40 -0.52 2.86
N LYS A 155 9.14 -1.22 2.00
CA LYS A 155 10.02 -0.62 0.99
C LYS A 155 9.25 0.13 -0.09
N VAL A 156 8.06 -0.36 -0.43
CA VAL A 156 7.14 0.27 -1.38
C VAL A 156 5.74 0.32 -0.80
N LEU A 157 5.14 1.51 -0.80
CA LEU A 157 3.75 1.71 -0.44
C LEU A 157 2.93 1.98 -1.69
N LEU A 158 1.97 1.11 -1.96
CA LEU A 158 1.04 1.22 -3.07
C LEU A 158 -0.29 1.82 -2.60
N LEU A 159 -0.78 2.81 -3.33
CA LEU A 159 -2.02 3.51 -3.01
C LEU A 159 -2.96 3.41 -4.22
N ASP A 160 -4.03 2.62 -4.10
CA ASP A 160 -5.05 2.48 -5.16
C ASP A 160 -6.20 3.46 -4.89
N GLU A 161 -6.18 4.61 -5.60
CA GLU A 161 -7.12 5.73 -5.48
C GLU A 161 -7.36 6.28 -4.05
N PRO A 162 -6.36 6.33 -3.15
CA PRO A 162 -6.57 6.64 -1.74
C PRO A 162 -6.84 8.12 -1.46
N LEU A 163 -6.55 9.01 -2.42
CA LEU A 163 -6.43 10.43 -2.13
C LEU A 163 -7.71 11.24 -2.39
N GLY A 164 -8.80 10.60 -2.84
CA GLY A 164 -10.07 11.28 -3.12
C GLY A 164 -10.75 11.86 -1.86
N ALA A 165 -10.54 11.27 -0.70
CA ALA A 165 -11.18 11.67 0.56
C ALA A 165 -10.22 12.31 1.59
N LEU A 166 -8.93 12.52 1.26
CA LEU A 166 -7.99 13.25 2.11
C LEU A 166 -8.02 14.74 1.81
N ASP A 167 -8.10 15.56 2.88
CA ASP A 167 -7.90 17.00 2.72
C ASP A 167 -6.45 17.32 2.29
N LEU A 168 -6.27 18.45 1.62
CA LEU A 168 -4.99 18.88 1.04
C LEU A 168 -3.87 19.00 2.08
N LYS A 169 -4.20 19.37 3.33
CA LYS A 169 -3.22 19.58 4.40
C LYS A 169 -2.65 18.26 4.91
N LEU A 170 -3.54 17.27 5.13
CA LEU A 170 -3.15 15.94 5.57
C LEU A 170 -2.39 15.20 4.44
N ARG A 171 -2.84 15.37 3.17
CA ARG A 171 -2.15 14.84 2.00
C ARG A 171 -0.69 15.32 1.94
N ARG A 172 -0.45 16.65 2.06
CA ARG A 172 0.91 17.22 2.07
C ARG A 172 1.75 16.72 3.23
N LYS A 173 1.17 16.63 4.44
CA LYS A 173 1.88 16.12 5.61
C LYS A 173 2.34 14.68 5.40
N MET A 174 1.45 13.82 4.90
CA MET A 174 1.79 12.42 4.63
C MET A 174 2.83 12.26 3.52
N GLN A 175 2.82 13.10 2.49
CA GLN A 175 3.85 13.10 1.45
C GLN A 175 5.25 13.46 1.96
N LEU A 176 5.34 14.19 3.08
CA LEU A 176 6.62 14.59 3.70
C LEU A 176 7.12 13.57 4.73
N GLU A 177 6.24 12.72 5.25
CA GLU A 177 6.57 11.75 6.32
C GLU A 177 6.66 10.30 5.79
N LEU A 178 6.29 10.05 4.52
CA LEU A 178 6.47 8.79 3.77
C LEU A 178 7.69 8.87 2.87
#